data_d5e7a619f8e876e29a2a3cf4059873ec
#
_entry.id   d5e7a619f8e876e29a2a3cf4059873ec
#
_cell.length_a   1.000
_cell.length_b   1.000
_cell.length_c   1.000
_cell.angle_alpha   90.00
_cell.angle_beta   90.00
_cell.angle_gamma   90.00
#
_symmetry.space_group_name_H-M   'P 1'
#
loop_
_entity.id
_entity.type
_entity.pdbx_description
1 polymer ?
#
loop_
_entity_poly.entity_id
_entity_poly.type
_entity_poly.pdbx_seq_one_letter_code
_entity_poly.pdbx_strand_id
1 'polypeptide(L)'
;MAETAQQYIQRILGHVDGQDPIKVQRGTAAKLKKMTRGLTPRQLKWQPEPGKWSIAEILAHLADAEIVASWRMRSIVGSDGITVQPFDQDVWASIFQYGNRDVQRSLDVFRVLRENNLAMLKALPPEAWERHGMHLERGKETIAHLTRMFAGHDTNHALQVEAIVAELRKTSRKPAKKANRGKKRPTKRRKK
;
A
#
# COMPACT_ATOMS: atom_id res chain seq x y z
N MET A 1 9.32 -21.22 2.54
CA MET A 1 10.58 -20.44 2.43
C MET A 1 10.22 -18.98 2.21
N ALA A 2 10.94 -18.04 2.79
CA ALA A 2 10.75 -16.60 2.56
C ALA A 2 11.10 -16.25 1.10
N GLU A 3 10.41 -15.26 0.54
CA GLU A 3 10.67 -14.74 -0.81
C GLU A 3 12.07 -14.11 -0.88
N THR A 4 12.87 -14.45 -1.87
CA THR A 4 14.18 -13.82 -2.09
C THR A 4 14.03 -12.43 -2.71
N ALA A 5 15.06 -11.58 -2.59
CA ALA A 5 15.06 -10.24 -3.20
C ALA A 5 14.80 -10.30 -4.72
N GLN A 6 15.37 -11.28 -5.43
CA GLN A 6 15.15 -11.46 -6.86
C GLN A 6 13.72 -11.87 -7.20
N GLN A 7 13.14 -12.80 -6.43
CA GLN A 7 11.74 -13.20 -6.61
C GLN A 7 10.79 -12.03 -6.37
N TYR A 8 11.06 -11.25 -5.33
CA TYR A 8 10.32 -10.00 -5.06
C TYR A 8 10.38 -9.05 -6.25
N ILE A 9 11.58 -8.74 -6.77
CA ILE A 9 11.77 -7.84 -7.92
C ILE A 9 10.98 -8.35 -9.12
N GLN A 10 11.11 -9.63 -9.47
CA GLN A 10 10.39 -10.23 -10.62
C GLN A 10 8.88 -10.11 -10.47
N ARG A 11 8.36 -10.42 -9.30
CA ARG A 11 6.91 -10.32 -9.01
C ARG A 11 6.41 -8.89 -9.12
N ILE A 12 7.14 -7.93 -8.54
CA ILE A 12 6.77 -6.51 -8.57
C ILE A 12 6.81 -5.95 -9.99
N LEU A 13 7.87 -6.21 -10.75
CA LEU A 13 7.98 -5.79 -12.14
C LEU A 13 6.93 -6.42 -13.05
N GLY A 14 6.56 -7.69 -12.78
CA GLY A 14 5.51 -8.39 -13.52
C GLY A 14 4.14 -7.71 -13.44
N HIS A 15 3.85 -6.96 -12.36
CA HIS A 15 2.59 -6.21 -12.26
C HIS A 15 2.47 -5.06 -13.26
N VAL A 16 3.56 -4.61 -13.85
CA VAL A 16 3.59 -3.44 -14.77
C VAL A 16 4.24 -3.77 -16.11
N ASP A 17 4.36 -5.07 -16.42
CA ASP A 17 4.91 -5.46 -17.70
C ASP A 17 4.07 -4.93 -18.87
N GLY A 18 4.73 -4.35 -19.87
CA GLY A 18 4.08 -3.69 -21.01
C GLY A 18 3.34 -2.38 -20.69
N GLN A 19 3.41 -1.86 -19.45
CA GLN A 19 2.74 -0.63 -19.06
C GLN A 19 3.73 0.54 -18.90
N ASP A 20 3.26 1.76 -19.13
CA ASP A 20 3.99 2.99 -18.82
C ASP A 20 3.99 3.20 -17.29
N PRO A 21 5.16 3.11 -16.64
CA PRO A 21 5.25 3.21 -15.18
C PRO A 21 4.86 4.60 -14.65
N ILE A 22 5.09 5.66 -15.42
CA ILE A 22 4.67 7.03 -15.06
C ILE A 22 3.15 7.15 -15.07
N LYS A 23 2.49 6.54 -16.05
CA LYS A 23 1.02 6.54 -16.15
C LYS A 23 0.40 5.74 -15.00
N VAL A 24 0.96 4.58 -14.66
CA VAL A 24 0.52 3.77 -13.52
C VAL A 24 0.61 4.59 -12.23
N GLN A 25 1.79 5.12 -11.92
CA GLN A 25 2.03 5.90 -10.71
C GLN A 25 1.10 7.12 -10.60
N ARG A 26 0.86 7.83 -11.69
CA ARG A 26 -0.05 8.99 -11.73
C ARG A 26 -1.46 8.63 -11.33
N GLY A 27 -1.94 7.44 -11.67
CA GLY A 27 -3.31 6.99 -11.40
C GLY A 27 -3.53 6.44 -9.99
N THR A 28 -2.47 6.02 -9.29
CA THR A 28 -2.57 5.20 -8.07
C THR A 28 -3.31 5.90 -6.93
N ALA A 29 -2.98 7.16 -6.62
CA ALA A 29 -3.62 7.88 -5.51
C ALA A 29 -5.14 8.02 -5.70
N ALA A 30 -5.58 8.37 -6.91
CA ALA A 30 -7.00 8.47 -7.24
C ALA A 30 -7.71 7.11 -7.17
N LYS A 31 -7.05 6.04 -7.64
CA LYS A 31 -7.56 4.65 -7.56
C LYS A 31 -7.76 4.23 -6.10
N LEU A 32 -6.76 4.43 -5.24
CA LEU A 32 -6.84 4.11 -3.82
C LEU A 32 -7.95 4.90 -3.11
N LYS A 33 -8.04 6.21 -3.34
CA LYS A 33 -9.09 7.07 -2.80
C LYS A 33 -10.49 6.59 -3.22
N LYS A 34 -10.65 6.20 -4.49
CA LYS A 34 -11.94 5.66 -5.00
C LYS A 34 -12.31 4.35 -4.32
N MET A 35 -11.35 3.43 -4.14
CA MET A 35 -11.60 2.12 -3.53
C MET A 35 -11.97 2.21 -2.05
N THR A 36 -11.41 3.17 -1.32
CA THR A 36 -11.59 3.34 0.13
C THR A 36 -12.76 4.26 0.50
N ARG A 37 -13.33 4.94 -0.49
CA ARG A 37 -14.46 5.87 -0.27
C ARG A 37 -15.66 5.17 0.34
N GLY A 38 -16.15 5.73 1.46
CA GLY A 38 -17.34 5.22 2.16
C GLY A 38 -17.07 4.05 3.11
N LEU A 39 -15.83 3.59 3.24
CA LEU A 39 -15.47 2.63 4.28
C LEU A 39 -15.45 3.30 5.65
N THR A 40 -16.00 2.62 6.65
CA THR A 40 -15.94 3.06 8.05
C THR A 40 -14.53 2.90 8.63
N PRO A 41 -14.18 3.63 9.71
CA PRO A 41 -12.90 3.45 10.41
C PRO A 41 -12.62 2.00 10.82
N ARG A 42 -13.67 1.27 11.25
CA ARG A 42 -13.55 -0.15 11.59
C ARG A 42 -13.18 -1.00 10.36
N GLN A 43 -13.76 -0.73 9.21
CA GLN A 43 -13.45 -1.44 7.97
C GLN A 43 -12.05 -1.12 7.45
N LEU A 44 -11.61 0.12 7.59
CA LEU A 44 -10.26 0.55 7.20
C LEU A 44 -9.16 -0.12 8.04
N LYS A 45 -9.45 -0.44 9.31
CA LYS A 45 -8.54 -1.11 10.25
C LYS A 45 -8.70 -2.64 10.28
N TRP A 46 -9.64 -3.18 9.52
CA TRP A 46 -9.88 -4.61 9.50
C TRP A 46 -8.74 -5.35 8.77
N GLN A 47 -8.18 -6.36 9.42
CA GLN A 47 -7.15 -7.23 8.86
C GLN A 47 -7.80 -8.50 8.30
N PRO A 48 -7.51 -8.90 7.05
CA PRO A 48 -8.11 -10.09 6.43
C PRO A 48 -7.70 -11.38 7.13
N GLU A 49 -6.47 -11.44 7.63
CA GLU A 49 -5.90 -12.57 8.37
C GLU A 49 -4.92 -12.04 9.43
N PRO A 50 -4.61 -12.81 10.49
CA PRO A 50 -3.56 -12.47 11.44
C PRO A 50 -2.22 -12.22 10.74
N GLY A 51 -1.59 -11.09 11.03
CA GLY A 51 -0.30 -10.71 10.44
C GLY A 51 -0.38 -10.14 9.01
N LYS A 52 -1.59 -10.01 8.43
CA LYS A 52 -1.77 -9.28 7.17
C LYS A 52 -2.17 -7.84 7.45
N TRP A 53 -1.68 -6.93 6.64
CA TRP A 53 -1.98 -5.52 6.80
C TRP A 53 -3.44 -5.19 6.46
N SER A 54 -4.00 -4.29 7.25
CA SER A 54 -5.26 -3.60 6.96
C SER A 54 -5.08 -2.54 5.87
N ILE A 55 -6.18 -1.99 5.36
CA ILE A 55 -6.14 -0.85 4.42
C ILE A 55 -5.40 0.34 5.04
N ALA A 56 -5.63 0.64 6.33
CA ALA A 56 -4.96 1.75 7.02
C ALA A 56 -3.44 1.57 7.03
N GLU A 57 -2.96 0.37 7.33
CA GLU A 57 -1.53 0.04 7.33
C GLU A 57 -0.92 0.11 5.93
N ILE A 58 -1.60 -0.40 4.91
CA ILE A 58 -1.15 -0.31 3.51
C ILE A 58 -1.01 1.16 3.07
N LEU A 59 -1.98 2.02 3.39
CA LEU A 59 -1.93 3.42 2.98
C LEU A 59 -0.86 4.23 3.74
N ALA A 60 -0.63 3.90 5.00
CA ALA A 60 0.47 4.48 5.78
C ALA A 60 1.82 4.06 5.22
N HIS A 61 1.97 2.75 4.87
CA HIS A 61 3.15 2.23 4.22
C HIS A 61 3.43 2.91 2.87
N LEU A 62 2.43 3.07 2.03
CA LEU A 62 2.60 3.75 0.73
C LEU A 62 3.05 5.20 0.90
N ALA A 63 2.56 5.92 1.91
CA ALA A 63 3.02 7.27 2.21
C ALA A 63 4.50 7.31 2.62
N ASP A 64 4.93 6.41 3.50
CA ASP A 64 6.32 6.34 3.95
C ASP A 64 7.25 5.79 2.83
N ALA A 65 6.79 4.83 2.03
CA ALA A 65 7.52 4.35 0.85
C ALA A 65 7.76 5.48 -0.17
N GLU A 66 6.82 6.43 -0.30
CA GLU A 66 6.98 7.58 -1.18
C GLU A 66 8.02 8.59 -0.65
N ILE A 67 8.16 8.74 0.67
CA ILE A 67 9.26 9.50 1.29
C ILE A 67 10.62 8.88 0.92
N VAL A 68 10.70 7.54 1.06
CA VAL A 68 11.91 6.79 0.68
C VAL A 68 12.21 6.93 -0.81
N ALA A 69 11.20 6.81 -1.68
CA ALA A 69 11.33 7.02 -3.12
C ALA A 69 11.86 8.41 -3.43
N SER A 70 11.29 9.44 -2.81
CA SER A 70 11.69 10.84 -2.97
C SER A 70 13.16 11.05 -2.64
N TRP A 71 13.61 10.51 -1.52
CA TRP A 71 14.99 10.61 -1.08
C TRP A 71 15.94 9.84 -2.01
N ARG A 72 15.65 8.57 -2.29
CA ARG A 72 16.50 7.70 -3.12
C ARG A 72 16.70 8.26 -4.52
N MET A 73 15.63 8.65 -5.20
CA MET A 73 15.73 9.20 -6.56
C MET A 73 16.56 10.49 -6.60
N ARG A 74 16.36 11.41 -5.64
CA ARG A 74 17.16 12.66 -5.56
C ARG A 74 18.62 12.39 -5.26
N SER A 75 18.90 11.48 -4.34
CA SER A 75 20.27 11.10 -3.99
C SER A 75 21.00 10.49 -5.18
N ILE A 76 20.35 9.60 -5.93
CA ILE A 76 20.92 8.97 -7.13
C ILE A 76 21.12 10.00 -8.25
N VAL A 77 20.15 10.88 -8.50
CA VAL A 77 20.30 11.94 -9.49
C VAL A 77 21.42 12.91 -9.12
N GLY A 78 21.57 13.22 -7.85
CA GLY A 78 22.64 14.10 -7.35
C GLY A 78 24.03 13.46 -7.31
N SER A 79 24.09 12.13 -7.09
CA SER A 79 25.35 11.41 -6.93
C SER A 79 25.24 9.99 -7.48
N ASP A 80 25.70 9.80 -8.72
CA ASP A 80 25.68 8.50 -9.39
C ASP A 80 26.54 7.46 -8.64
N GLY A 81 26.04 6.24 -8.53
CA GLY A 81 26.72 5.15 -7.80
C GLY A 81 26.59 5.19 -6.27
N ILE A 82 25.77 6.09 -5.73
CA ILE A 82 25.59 6.21 -4.27
C ILE A 82 25.04 4.91 -3.65
N THR A 83 25.48 4.60 -2.44
CA THR A 83 24.92 3.49 -1.65
C THR A 83 23.50 3.82 -1.18
N VAL A 84 22.56 2.91 -1.44
CA VAL A 84 21.17 3.02 -1.05
C VAL A 84 20.85 2.04 0.08
N GLN A 85 20.40 2.56 1.21
CA GLN A 85 20.04 1.77 2.37
C GLN A 85 18.68 1.08 2.19
N PRO A 86 18.53 -0.20 2.61
CA PRO A 86 17.24 -0.83 2.81
C PRO A 86 16.52 -0.22 4.00
N PHE A 87 15.21 -0.43 4.08
CA PHE A 87 14.43 -0.20 5.30
C PHE A 87 13.51 -1.38 5.53
N ASP A 88 13.33 -1.71 6.80
CA ASP A 88 12.42 -2.78 7.22
C ASP A 88 11.01 -2.18 7.38
N GLN A 89 10.13 -2.54 6.45
CA GLN A 89 8.75 -2.05 6.43
C GLN A 89 7.92 -2.55 7.62
N ASP A 90 8.20 -3.75 8.14
CA ASP A 90 7.44 -4.35 9.24
C ASP A 90 7.85 -3.71 10.57
N VAL A 91 9.13 -3.41 10.75
CA VAL A 91 9.63 -2.60 11.86
C VAL A 91 9.02 -1.22 11.83
N TRP A 92 8.98 -0.55 10.67
CA TRP A 92 8.36 0.77 10.53
C TRP A 92 6.84 0.72 10.82
N ALA A 93 6.14 -0.27 10.29
CA ALA A 93 4.71 -0.45 10.54
C ALA A 93 4.40 -0.59 12.03
N SER A 94 5.24 -1.33 12.75
CA SER A 94 5.12 -1.54 14.20
C SER A 94 5.45 -0.26 14.99
N ILE A 95 6.66 0.30 14.80
CA ILE A 95 7.14 1.46 15.59
C ILE A 95 6.30 2.69 15.31
N PHE A 96 5.96 2.97 14.05
CA PHE A 96 5.16 4.14 13.66
C PHE A 96 3.66 3.88 13.72
N GLN A 97 3.23 2.73 14.24
CA GLN A 97 1.83 2.37 14.50
C GLN A 97 0.92 2.65 13.30
N TYR A 98 1.24 2.09 12.13
CA TYR A 98 0.53 2.32 10.87
C TYR A 98 -0.99 2.13 10.98
N GLY A 99 -1.46 1.13 11.74
CA GLY A 99 -2.89 0.90 11.98
C GLY A 99 -3.63 2.02 12.72
N ASN A 100 -2.89 2.95 13.36
CA ASN A 100 -3.44 4.11 14.07
C ASN A 100 -3.34 5.41 13.29
N ARG A 101 -2.63 5.42 12.15
CA ARG A 101 -2.52 6.62 11.31
C ARG A 101 -3.85 6.98 10.66
N ASP A 102 -4.06 8.29 10.48
CA ASP A 102 -5.21 8.80 9.74
C ASP A 102 -5.08 8.45 8.25
N VAL A 103 -6.06 7.72 7.73
CA VAL A 103 -6.08 7.22 6.35
C VAL A 103 -6.12 8.34 5.33
N GLN A 104 -6.90 9.40 5.59
CA GLN A 104 -7.00 10.52 4.66
C GLN A 104 -5.67 11.27 4.59
N ARG A 105 -5.04 11.50 5.74
CA ARG A 105 -3.71 12.14 5.81
C ARG A 105 -2.65 11.30 5.09
N SER A 106 -2.65 9.98 5.27
CA SER A 106 -1.73 9.07 4.57
C SER A 106 -1.91 9.16 3.05
N LEU A 107 -3.16 9.16 2.57
CA LEU A 107 -3.47 9.35 1.14
C LEU A 107 -3.01 10.71 0.61
N ASP A 108 -3.18 11.76 1.38
CA ASP A 108 -2.78 13.12 0.98
C ASP A 108 -1.26 13.26 0.92
N VAL A 109 -0.54 12.72 1.91
CA VAL A 109 0.94 12.67 1.90
C VAL A 109 1.43 11.88 0.68
N PHE A 110 0.91 10.67 0.47
CA PHE A 110 1.25 9.85 -0.69
C PHE A 110 1.02 10.61 -2.00
N ARG A 111 -0.15 11.24 -2.16
CA ARG A 111 -0.51 11.99 -3.37
C ARG A 111 0.44 13.17 -3.62
N VAL A 112 0.67 14.00 -2.61
CA VAL A 112 1.50 15.23 -2.76
C VAL A 112 2.95 14.86 -3.10
N LEU A 113 3.52 13.88 -2.40
CA LEU A 113 4.89 13.42 -2.69
C LEU A 113 5.00 12.79 -4.07
N ARG A 114 4.00 11.98 -4.47
CA ARG A 114 3.93 11.37 -5.80
C ARG A 114 3.87 12.42 -6.90
N GLU A 115 3.01 13.41 -6.79
CA GLU A 115 2.91 14.51 -7.75
C GLU A 115 4.26 15.25 -7.89
N ASN A 116 4.93 15.50 -6.76
CA ASN A 116 6.25 16.13 -6.75
C ASN A 116 7.33 15.25 -7.42
N ASN A 117 7.35 13.94 -7.12
CA ASN A 117 8.30 13.00 -7.71
C ASN A 117 8.08 12.84 -9.21
N LEU A 118 6.84 12.76 -9.65
CA LEU A 118 6.52 12.68 -11.10
C LEU A 118 6.90 13.97 -11.84
N ALA A 119 6.75 15.14 -11.21
CA ALA A 119 7.21 16.41 -11.77
C ALA A 119 8.75 16.42 -11.91
N MET A 120 9.47 15.96 -10.90
CA MET A 120 10.92 15.81 -10.94
C MET A 120 11.36 14.87 -12.07
N LEU A 121 10.78 13.65 -12.14
CA LEU A 121 11.11 12.65 -13.16
C LEU A 121 10.88 13.20 -14.58
N LYS A 122 9.80 13.95 -14.79
CA LYS A 122 9.49 14.58 -16.07
C LYS A 122 10.54 15.63 -16.50
N ALA A 123 11.18 16.27 -15.55
CA ALA A 123 12.19 17.31 -15.81
C ALA A 123 13.61 16.75 -15.99
N LEU A 124 13.82 15.43 -15.76
CA LEU A 124 15.13 14.82 -15.90
C LEU A 124 15.57 14.78 -17.37
N PRO A 125 16.83 15.11 -17.66
CA PRO A 125 17.41 14.87 -18.98
C PRO A 125 17.58 13.35 -19.21
N PRO A 126 17.62 12.90 -20.47
CA PRO A 126 17.64 11.47 -20.81
C PRO A 126 18.74 10.67 -20.11
N GLU A 127 19.94 11.22 -20.00
CA GLU A 127 21.09 10.57 -19.36
C GLU A 127 20.91 10.36 -17.85
N ALA A 128 20.09 11.16 -17.19
CA ALA A 128 19.83 11.00 -15.75
C ALA A 128 19.01 9.75 -15.44
N TRP A 129 18.30 9.18 -16.39
CA TRP A 129 17.54 7.95 -16.23
C TRP A 129 18.43 6.72 -16.03
N GLU A 130 19.67 6.76 -16.53
CA GLU A 130 20.66 5.69 -16.38
C GLU A 130 21.49 5.83 -15.08
N ARG A 131 21.42 6.97 -14.39
CA ARG A 131 22.05 7.12 -13.08
C ARG A 131 21.51 6.07 -12.11
N HIS A 132 22.39 5.54 -11.26
CA HIS A 132 22.05 4.41 -10.40
C HIS A 132 22.52 4.58 -8.97
N GLY A 133 21.86 3.87 -8.07
CA GLY A 133 22.34 3.59 -6.72
C GLY A 133 22.68 2.12 -6.56
N MET A 134 23.53 1.83 -5.59
CA MET A 134 23.87 0.46 -5.18
C MET A 134 23.08 0.12 -3.92
N HIS A 135 21.96 -0.58 -4.08
CA HIS A 135 21.16 -1.04 -2.95
C HIS A 135 21.84 -2.24 -2.30
N LEU A 136 22.00 -2.22 -0.96
CA LEU A 136 22.77 -3.25 -0.24
C LEU A 136 22.27 -4.68 -0.43
N GLU A 137 20.95 -4.86 -0.66
CA GLU A 137 20.33 -6.18 -0.83
C GLU A 137 20.00 -6.51 -2.29
N ARG A 138 19.71 -5.50 -3.12
CA ARG A 138 19.19 -5.68 -4.49
C ARG A 138 20.21 -5.34 -5.58
N GLY A 139 21.35 -4.75 -5.21
CA GLY A 139 22.39 -4.37 -6.14
C GLY A 139 22.10 -3.06 -6.89
N LYS A 140 22.48 -3.01 -8.15
CA LYS A 140 22.35 -1.81 -9.00
C LYS A 140 20.91 -1.51 -9.35
N GLU A 141 20.45 -0.30 -9.02
CA GLU A 141 19.11 0.21 -9.33
C GLU A 141 19.21 1.57 -10.05
N THR A 142 18.90 1.61 -11.35
CA THR A 142 18.83 2.88 -12.11
C THR A 142 17.53 3.65 -11.79
N ILE A 143 17.48 4.93 -12.12
CA ILE A 143 16.23 5.72 -12.01
C ILE A 143 15.11 5.09 -12.84
N ALA A 144 15.43 4.62 -14.06
CA ALA A 144 14.46 3.90 -14.89
C ALA A 144 13.93 2.63 -14.21
N HIS A 145 14.83 1.82 -13.62
CA HIS A 145 14.46 0.62 -12.88
C HIS A 145 13.61 0.95 -11.64
N LEU A 146 14.03 1.91 -10.82
CA LEU A 146 13.27 2.34 -9.63
C LEU A 146 11.88 2.85 -9.99
N THR A 147 11.75 3.61 -11.07
CA THR A 147 10.44 4.10 -11.54
C THR A 147 9.50 2.93 -11.86
N ARG A 148 9.98 1.87 -12.51
CA ARG A 148 9.19 0.65 -12.75
C ARG A 148 8.89 -0.10 -11.46
N MET A 149 9.87 -0.23 -10.55
CA MET A 149 9.68 -0.89 -9.26
C MET A 149 8.60 -0.22 -8.42
N PHE A 150 8.60 1.13 -8.34
CA PHE A 150 7.55 1.85 -7.59
C PHE A 150 6.17 1.74 -8.24
N ALA A 151 6.09 1.71 -9.57
CA ALA A 151 4.82 1.46 -10.27
C ALA A 151 4.26 0.05 -9.97
N GLY A 152 5.13 -0.96 -9.98
CA GLY A 152 4.75 -2.34 -9.64
C GLY A 152 4.36 -2.50 -8.16
N HIS A 153 5.10 -1.87 -7.26
CA HIS A 153 4.82 -1.80 -5.82
C HIS A 153 3.44 -1.18 -5.56
N ASP A 154 3.13 -0.08 -6.21
CA ASP A 154 1.81 0.55 -6.16
C ASP A 154 0.69 -0.40 -6.59
N THR A 155 0.91 -1.08 -7.73
CA THR A 155 -0.07 -2.03 -8.28
C THR A 155 -0.28 -3.20 -7.33
N ASN A 156 0.80 -3.75 -6.75
CA ASN A 156 0.73 -4.82 -5.75
C ASN A 156 -0.15 -4.41 -4.56
N HIS A 157 0.08 -3.23 -3.99
CA HIS A 157 -0.70 -2.74 -2.85
C HIS A 157 -2.13 -2.35 -3.23
N ALA A 158 -2.36 -1.82 -4.42
CA ALA A 158 -3.72 -1.57 -4.92
C ALA A 158 -4.53 -2.87 -5.06
N LEU A 159 -3.91 -3.96 -5.51
CA LEU A 159 -4.54 -5.29 -5.56
C LEU A 159 -4.87 -5.82 -4.16
N GLN A 160 -4.00 -5.62 -3.18
CA GLN A 160 -4.28 -5.99 -1.79
C GLN A 160 -5.47 -5.21 -1.23
N VAL A 161 -5.53 -3.90 -1.43
CA VAL A 161 -6.69 -3.07 -1.03
C VAL A 161 -7.98 -3.54 -1.72
N GLU A 162 -7.92 -3.85 -3.02
CA GLU A 162 -9.07 -4.34 -3.78
C GLU A 162 -9.60 -5.67 -3.22
N ALA A 163 -8.72 -6.60 -2.88
CA ALA A 163 -9.07 -7.88 -2.27
C ALA A 163 -9.76 -7.69 -0.90
N ILE A 164 -9.21 -6.82 -0.04
CA ILE A 164 -9.80 -6.49 1.27
C ILE A 164 -11.19 -5.88 1.09
N VAL A 165 -11.35 -4.91 0.19
CA VAL A 165 -12.65 -4.27 -0.09
C VAL A 165 -13.68 -5.29 -0.61
N ALA A 166 -13.25 -6.20 -1.47
CA ALA A 166 -14.12 -7.26 -1.99
C ALA A 166 -14.62 -8.18 -0.86
N GLU A 167 -13.77 -8.51 0.10
CA GLU A 167 -14.13 -9.35 1.25
C GLU A 167 -15.07 -8.63 2.22
N LEU A 168 -14.80 -7.38 2.54
CA LEU A 168 -15.69 -6.55 3.35
C LEU A 168 -17.11 -6.44 2.75
N ARG A 169 -17.23 -6.38 1.43
CA ARG A 169 -18.53 -6.36 0.73
C ARG A 169 -19.25 -7.69 0.82
N LYS A 170 -18.55 -8.82 0.80
CA LYS A 170 -19.15 -10.16 0.98
C LYS A 170 -19.72 -10.33 2.40
N THR A 171 -18.97 -9.88 3.40
CA THR A 171 -19.40 -9.98 4.81
C THR A 171 -20.58 -9.09 5.14
N SER A 172 -20.64 -7.89 4.56
CA SER A 172 -21.78 -6.96 4.76
C SER A 172 -23.07 -7.41 4.08
N ARG A 173 -23.02 -8.32 3.10
CA ARG A 173 -24.19 -8.87 2.41
C ARG A 173 -24.80 -10.12 3.08
N LYS A 174 -24.11 -10.73 4.06
CA LYS A 174 -24.70 -11.85 4.81
C LYS A 174 -25.73 -11.30 5.77
N PRO A 175 -27.05 -11.69 5.67
CA PRO A 175 -28.07 -11.23 6.58
C PRO A 175 -27.71 -11.66 8.01
N ALA A 176 -27.82 -10.74 8.97
CA ALA A 176 -27.66 -11.06 10.38
C ALA A 176 -28.58 -12.23 10.73
N LYS A 177 -28.02 -13.35 11.21
CA LYS A 177 -28.83 -14.45 11.75
C LYS A 177 -29.76 -13.84 12.80
N LYS A 178 -31.09 -13.88 12.57
CA LYS A 178 -32.10 -13.44 13.52
C LYS A 178 -31.81 -14.12 14.85
N ALA A 179 -31.44 -13.32 15.86
CA ALA A 179 -31.32 -13.81 17.23
C ALA A 179 -32.70 -14.36 17.60
N ASN A 180 -32.76 -15.66 17.85
CA ASN A 180 -33.96 -16.37 18.24
C ASN A 180 -34.34 -15.85 19.65
N ARG A 181 -35.22 -14.83 19.72
CA ARG A 181 -35.83 -14.37 20.97
C ARG A 181 -36.70 -15.50 21.50
N GLY A 182 -36.11 -16.29 22.40
CA GLY A 182 -36.83 -17.35 23.12
C GLY A 182 -38.13 -16.82 23.70
N LYS A 183 -39.24 -17.40 23.27
CA LYS A 183 -40.56 -17.19 23.82
C LYS A 183 -40.51 -17.56 25.32
N LYS A 184 -40.59 -16.58 26.22
CA LYS A 184 -40.90 -16.81 27.62
C LYS A 184 -42.27 -17.50 27.72
N ARG A 185 -42.27 -18.77 28.25
CA ARG A 185 -43.50 -19.47 28.61
C ARG A 185 -44.20 -18.71 29.73
N PRO A 186 -45.52 -18.50 29.68
CA PRO A 186 -46.27 -17.92 30.81
C PRO A 186 -46.38 -18.92 31.95
N THR A 187 -45.96 -18.52 33.13
CA THR A 187 -46.15 -19.27 34.39
C THR A 187 -47.63 -19.29 34.78
N LYS A 188 -48.23 -20.45 34.79
CA LYS A 188 -49.58 -20.67 35.36
C LYS A 188 -49.60 -20.33 36.83
N ARG A 189 -50.36 -19.32 37.20
CA ARG A 189 -50.70 -18.95 38.60
C ARG A 189 -51.67 -19.99 39.14
N ARG A 190 -51.25 -20.80 40.11
CA ARG A 190 -52.16 -21.65 40.92
C ARG A 190 -52.89 -20.76 41.91
N LYS A 191 -54.23 -20.78 41.86
CA LYS A 191 -55.10 -20.24 42.91
C LYS A 191 -55.19 -21.30 44.02
N LYS A 192 -55.07 -20.86 45.25
CA LYS A 192 -55.71 -21.42 46.47
C LYS A 192 -56.75 -20.39 46.93
#